data_efacb5b677fc1c3910fa4b56c58c26b8
#
_entry.id   efacb5b677fc1c3910fa4b56c58c26b8
#
_cell.length_a   1.000
_cell.length_b   1.000
_cell.length_c   1.000
_cell.angle_alpha   90.00
_cell.angle_beta   90.00
_cell.angle_gamma   90.00
#
_symmetry.space_group_name_H-M   'P 1'
#
loop_
_entity.id
_entity.type
_entity.pdbx_description
1 polymer ?
#
loop_
_entity_poly.entity_id
_entity_poly.type
_entity_poly.pdbx_seq_one_letter_code
_entity_poly.pdbx_strand_id
1 'polypeptide(L)'
;VAGHFCSGSSIPASQVYAEEGIVMISPASTNPDFTDKRPADGIYRVCGRDDQQGEVAGAYIAEHFGDKNVAILNDKSAYGKGLADETQASLEAAGKKPSLVEAYTAGEKDYTALVSKMKQADIGLVYIGGYHTEAGLIARQMKEQGVSAVIMSGDAIVTDEYWAITGDAGEGTLMTFSPDPRKNPVAE
;
A
#
# COMPACT_ATOMS: atom_id res chain seq x y z
N VAL A 1 24.35 -2.25 6.72
CA VAL A 1 23.22 -3.14 6.45
C VAL A 1 22.52 -2.69 5.17
N ALA A 2 22.34 -3.57 4.20
CA ALA A 2 21.45 -3.39 3.05
C ALA A 2 20.12 -4.08 3.36
N GLY A 3 19.09 -3.32 3.65
CA GLY A 3 17.79 -3.82 4.14
C GLY A 3 17.18 -2.84 5.15
N HIS A 4 16.05 -3.16 5.76
CA HIS A 4 15.21 -4.32 5.47
C HIS A 4 14.18 -3.98 4.37
N PHE A 5 13.37 -4.97 3.95
CA PHE A 5 12.32 -4.74 2.97
C PHE A 5 11.12 -4.01 3.62
N CYS A 6 10.55 -4.60 4.66
CA CYS A 6 9.34 -4.06 5.28
C CYS A 6 9.65 -2.87 6.20
N SER A 7 8.87 -1.78 6.09
CA SER A 7 8.98 -0.61 6.97
C SER A 7 8.83 -0.98 8.45
N GLY A 8 7.93 -1.91 8.77
CA GLY A 8 7.73 -2.43 10.12
C GLY A 8 8.92 -3.16 10.73
N SER A 9 9.87 -3.60 9.90
CA SER A 9 11.15 -4.17 10.34
C SER A 9 12.24 -3.12 10.39
N SER A 10 12.30 -2.24 9.36
CA SER A 10 13.34 -1.22 9.23
C SER A 10 13.29 -0.16 10.34
N ILE A 11 12.09 0.31 10.68
CA ILE A 11 11.93 1.36 11.69
C ILE A 11 12.48 0.93 13.06
N PRO A 12 12.08 -0.20 13.67
CA PRO A 12 12.65 -0.61 14.95
C PRO A 12 14.12 -1.03 14.85
N ALA A 13 14.52 -1.70 13.76
CA ALA A 13 15.92 -2.12 13.58
C ALA A 13 16.87 -0.92 13.45
N SER A 14 16.42 0.21 12.87
CA SER A 14 17.22 1.41 12.74
C SER A 14 17.68 1.99 14.08
N GLN A 15 16.89 1.79 15.15
CA GLN A 15 17.28 2.19 16.51
C GLN A 15 18.55 1.46 16.96
N VAL A 16 18.54 0.13 16.83
CA VAL A 16 19.68 -0.71 17.23
C VAL A 16 20.92 -0.40 16.38
N TYR A 17 20.74 -0.24 15.07
CA TYR A 17 21.86 0.06 14.18
C TYR A 17 22.45 1.44 14.44
N ALA A 18 21.63 2.43 14.76
CA ALA A 18 22.11 3.75 15.12
C ALA A 18 22.90 3.76 16.43
N GLU A 19 22.44 3.04 17.45
CA GLU A 19 23.16 2.88 18.73
C GLU A 19 24.53 2.26 18.55
N GLU A 20 24.66 1.32 17.61
CA GLU A 20 25.93 0.63 17.30
C GLU A 20 26.76 1.33 16.21
N GLY A 21 26.33 2.49 15.73
CA GLY A 21 27.04 3.23 14.67
C GLY A 21 27.06 2.51 13.32
N ILE A 22 26.09 1.63 13.06
CA ILE A 22 25.99 0.82 11.84
C ILE A 22 25.15 1.55 10.81
N VAL A 23 25.71 1.79 9.62
CA VAL A 23 24.99 2.37 8.48
C VAL A 23 23.96 1.36 7.96
N MET A 24 22.73 1.85 7.74
CA MET A 24 21.61 1.11 7.15
C MET A 24 21.07 1.83 5.93
N ILE A 25 20.91 1.08 4.83
CA ILE A 25 20.29 1.58 3.59
C ILE A 25 19.18 0.61 3.18
N SER A 26 17.92 1.05 3.25
CA SER A 26 16.79 0.23 2.80
C SER A 26 16.52 0.46 1.31
N PRO A 27 16.36 -0.61 0.53
CA PRO A 27 15.93 -0.52 -0.87
C PRO A 27 14.42 -0.42 -1.05
N ALA A 28 13.61 -0.63 0.01
CA ALA A 28 12.17 -0.87 -0.14
C ALA A 28 11.29 -0.33 1.00
N SER A 29 11.84 0.14 2.11
CA SER A 29 11.03 0.67 3.23
C SER A 29 10.56 2.09 2.91
N THR A 30 9.33 2.21 2.47
CA THR A 30 8.73 3.43 1.92
C THR A 30 8.07 4.34 2.96
N ASN A 31 7.75 3.82 4.17
CA ASN A 31 7.13 4.63 5.22
C ASN A 31 7.99 5.85 5.58
N PRO A 32 7.43 7.08 5.58
CA PRO A 32 8.15 8.31 5.87
C PRO A 32 8.92 8.30 7.20
N ASP A 33 8.34 7.71 8.24
CA ASP A 33 8.94 7.66 9.59
C ASP A 33 10.32 7.00 9.63
N PHE A 34 10.62 6.12 8.70
CA PHE A 34 11.92 5.44 8.63
C PHE A 34 13.10 6.42 8.52
N THR A 35 12.93 7.53 7.79
CA THR A 35 13.98 8.54 7.64
C THR A 35 13.66 9.87 8.29
N ASP A 36 12.39 10.24 8.43
CA ASP A 36 11.99 11.51 9.05
C ASP A 36 12.16 11.46 10.58
N LYS A 37 11.95 10.27 11.16
CA LYS A 37 12.15 9.99 12.61
C LYS A 37 13.37 9.12 12.87
N ARG A 38 14.35 9.12 11.94
CA ARG A 38 15.57 8.35 12.14
C ARG A 38 16.29 8.73 13.43
N PRO A 39 16.78 7.74 14.20
CA PRO A 39 17.38 8.01 15.51
C PRO A 39 18.74 8.71 15.44
N ALA A 40 19.49 8.55 14.33
CA ALA A 40 20.77 9.20 14.08
C ALA A 40 21.07 9.24 12.57
N ASP A 41 22.16 9.90 12.20
CA ASP A 41 22.72 9.82 10.85
C ASP A 41 23.18 8.38 10.54
N GLY A 42 23.21 8.04 9.25
CA GLY A 42 23.55 6.67 8.81
C GLY A 42 22.36 5.81 8.46
N ILE A 43 21.12 6.31 8.62
CA ILE A 43 19.89 5.61 8.23
C ILE A 43 19.34 6.26 6.96
N TYR A 44 19.31 5.49 5.86
CA TYR A 44 18.96 5.96 4.52
C TYR A 44 18.01 5.02 3.80
N ARG A 45 17.31 5.56 2.77
CA ARG A 45 16.57 4.79 1.77
C ARG A 45 17.00 5.17 0.36
N VAL A 46 16.77 4.26 -0.59
CA VAL A 46 16.94 4.50 -2.04
C VAL A 46 15.67 4.18 -2.83
N CYS A 47 14.53 4.06 -2.14
CA CYS A 47 13.20 3.88 -2.72
C CYS A 47 12.34 5.14 -2.53
N GLY A 48 11.15 5.14 -3.15
CA GLY A 48 10.13 6.18 -2.96
C GLY A 48 9.57 6.24 -1.54
N ARG A 49 8.56 7.10 -1.36
CA ARG A 49 7.92 7.37 -0.06
C ARG A 49 6.40 7.19 -0.15
N ASP A 50 5.80 6.71 0.94
CA ASP A 50 4.36 6.45 1.00
C ASP A 50 3.52 7.73 1.02
N ASP A 51 4.04 8.84 1.52
CA ASP A 51 3.38 10.14 1.42
C ASP A 51 3.17 10.55 -0.04
N GLN A 52 4.17 10.35 -0.91
CA GLN A 52 4.04 10.61 -2.35
C GLN A 52 3.10 9.59 -3.03
N GLN A 53 3.20 8.31 -2.67
CA GLN A 53 2.30 7.29 -3.20
C GLN A 53 0.84 7.57 -2.82
N GLY A 54 0.60 7.92 -1.55
CA GLY A 54 -0.73 8.25 -1.04
C GLY A 54 -1.31 9.51 -1.68
N GLU A 55 -0.49 10.55 -1.87
CA GLU A 55 -0.90 11.77 -2.57
C GLU A 55 -1.38 11.46 -3.98
N VAL A 56 -0.59 10.73 -4.76
CA VAL A 56 -0.94 10.34 -6.14
C VAL A 56 -2.17 9.45 -6.17
N ALA A 57 -2.26 8.45 -5.28
CA ALA A 57 -3.37 7.52 -5.23
C ALA A 57 -4.68 8.23 -4.86
N GLY A 58 -4.68 9.06 -3.81
CA GLY A 58 -5.87 9.78 -3.36
C GLY A 58 -6.38 10.79 -4.40
N ALA A 59 -5.47 11.54 -5.04
CA ALA A 59 -5.81 12.45 -6.12
C ALA A 59 -6.41 11.70 -7.33
N TYR A 60 -5.80 10.59 -7.74
CA TYR A 60 -6.29 9.76 -8.83
C TYR A 60 -7.68 9.18 -8.54
N ILE A 61 -7.91 8.68 -7.33
CA ILE A 61 -9.22 8.16 -6.90
C ILE A 61 -10.27 9.28 -6.95
N ALA A 62 -9.94 10.47 -6.46
CA ALA A 62 -10.87 11.61 -6.47
C ALA A 62 -11.25 12.02 -7.90
N GLU A 63 -10.30 12.05 -8.82
CA GLU A 63 -10.49 12.44 -10.20
C GLU A 63 -11.28 11.42 -11.03
N HIS A 64 -10.92 10.12 -10.91
CA HIS A 64 -11.44 9.09 -11.81
C HIS A 64 -12.56 8.22 -11.18
N PHE A 65 -12.70 8.23 -9.86
CA PHE A 65 -13.70 7.44 -9.11
C PHE A 65 -14.51 8.32 -8.15
N GLY A 66 -14.60 9.61 -8.44
CA GLY A 66 -15.31 10.58 -7.59
C GLY A 66 -16.80 10.27 -7.40
N ASP A 67 -17.44 9.55 -8.33
CA ASP A 67 -18.83 9.10 -8.27
C ASP A 67 -19.03 7.76 -7.55
N LYS A 68 -17.95 7.02 -7.21
CA LYS A 68 -18.03 5.70 -6.59
C LYS A 68 -17.90 5.76 -5.07
N ASN A 69 -18.48 4.77 -4.38
CA ASN A 69 -18.16 4.51 -2.99
C ASN A 69 -16.76 3.90 -2.91
N VAL A 70 -15.92 4.47 -2.04
CA VAL A 70 -14.52 4.07 -1.88
C VAL A 70 -14.32 3.39 -0.53
N ALA A 71 -13.66 2.24 -0.54
CA ALA A 71 -13.15 1.62 0.68
C ALA A 71 -11.64 1.86 0.80
N ILE A 72 -11.18 2.13 2.02
CA ILE A 72 -9.76 2.19 2.39
C ILE A 72 -9.51 1.07 3.40
N LEU A 73 -8.65 0.14 3.04
CA LEU A 73 -8.29 -1.02 3.88
C LEU A 73 -6.81 -0.96 4.26
N ASN A 74 -6.47 -1.50 5.44
CA ASN A 74 -5.05 -1.64 5.84
C ASN A 74 -4.81 -2.93 6.65
N ASP A 75 -3.58 -3.43 6.59
CA ASP A 75 -3.11 -4.65 7.28
C ASP A 75 -2.57 -4.40 8.69
N LYS A 76 -2.71 -3.19 9.23
CA LYS A 76 -2.17 -2.73 10.52
C LYS A 76 -0.64 -2.64 10.59
N SER A 77 0.09 -3.01 9.54
CA SER A 77 1.54 -2.83 9.49
C SER A 77 1.94 -1.36 9.40
N ALA A 78 3.19 -1.05 9.74
CA ALA A 78 3.71 0.31 9.58
C ALA A 78 3.66 0.79 8.13
N TYR A 79 3.89 -0.12 7.16
CA TYR A 79 3.74 0.16 5.74
C TYR A 79 2.27 0.34 5.35
N GLY A 80 1.46 -0.72 5.48
CA GLY A 80 0.11 -0.72 4.91
C GLY A 80 -0.83 0.29 5.57
N LYS A 81 -0.74 0.45 6.91
CA LYS A 81 -1.52 1.49 7.59
C LYS A 81 -1.03 2.89 7.21
N GLY A 82 0.28 3.12 7.18
CA GLY A 82 0.84 4.42 6.80
C GLY A 82 0.39 4.83 5.41
N LEU A 83 0.54 3.95 4.43
CA LEU A 83 0.12 4.20 3.05
C LEU A 83 -1.39 4.43 2.91
N ALA A 84 -2.22 3.67 3.62
CA ALA A 84 -3.66 3.86 3.63
C ALA A 84 -4.06 5.20 4.26
N ASP A 85 -3.41 5.61 5.36
CA ASP A 85 -3.65 6.90 6.02
C ASP A 85 -3.30 8.07 5.07
N GLU A 86 -2.17 8.02 4.37
CA GLU A 86 -1.75 9.05 3.40
C GLU A 86 -2.73 9.13 2.20
N THR A 87 -3.15 7.97 1.68
CA THR A 87 -4.14 7.91 0.60
C THR A 87 -5.49 8.49 1.05
N GLN A 88 -5.94 8.15 2.25
CA GLN A 88 -7.17 8.70 2.82
C GLN A 88 -7.07 10.22 2.98
N ALA A 89 -5.97 10.72 3.55
CA ALA A 89 -5.76 12.15 3.75
C ALA A 89 -5.79 12.93 2.43
N SER A 90 -5.15 12.40 1.39
CA SER A 90 -5.16 12.99 0.05
C SER A 90 -6.56 12.98 -0.57
N LEU A 91 -7.30 11.87 -0.45
CA LEU A 91 -8.66 11.74 -0.92
C LEU A 91 -9.61 12.75 -0.23
N GLU A 92 -9.46 12.88 1.10
CA GLU A 92 -10.26 13.83 1.89
C GLU A 92 -9.92 15.29 1.57
N ALA A 93 -8.63 15.60 1.32
CA ALA A 93 -8.20 16.91 0.86
C ALA A 93 -8.79 17.28 -0.50
N ALA A 94 -9.03 16.29 -1.36
CA ALA A 94 -9.74 16.45 -2.64
C ALA A 94 -11.28 16.53 -2.48
N GLY A 95 -11.80 16.57 -1.24
CA GLY A 95 -13.22 16.74 -0.95
C GLY A 95 -14.03 15.45 -0.93
N LYS A 96 -13.41 14.28 -1.02
CA LYS A 96 -14.10 12.99 -1.01
C LYS A 96 -13.75 12.18 0.24
N LYS A 97 -14.79 11.75 0.97
CA LYS A 97 -14.62 10.84 2.12
C LYS A 97 -14.80 9.40 1.69
N PRO A 98 -13.99 8.47 2.22
CA PRO A 98 -14.24 7.04 1.99
C PRO A 98 -15.55 6.60 2.65
N SER A 99 -16.27 5.69 2.00
CA SER A 99 -17.53 5.12 2.50
C SER A 99 -17.29 3.99 3.51
N LEU A 100 -16.10 3.38 3.47
CA LEU A 100 -15.68 2.32 4.37
C LEU A 100 -14.19 2.47 4.69
N VAL A 101 -13.83 2.45 5.97
CA VAL A 101 -12.43 2.38 6.42
C VAL A 101 -12.33 1.21 7.40
N GLU A 102 -11.53 0.19 7.06
CA GLU A 102 -11.40 -1.02 7.86
C GLU A 102 -9.96 -1.52 7.90
N ALA A 103 -9.61 -2.15 9.00
CA ALA A 103 -8.36 -2.86 9.11
C ALA A 103 -8.60 -4.38 9.07
N TYR A 104 -7.69 -5.10 8.42
CA TYR A 104 -7.68 -6.56 8.43
C TYR A 104 -6.43 -7.09 9.14
N THR A 105 -6.41 -8.37 9.41
CA THR A 105 -5.27 -9.02 10.06
C THR A 105 -4.47 -9.79 9.02
N ALA A 106 -3.18 -9.46 8.88
CA ALA A 106 -2.27 -10.19 8.00
C ALA A 106 -2.11 -11.65 8.46
N GLY A 107 -1.93 -12.56 7.50
CA GLY A 107 -1.79 -13.99 7.73
C GLY A 107 -3.10 -14.78 7.80
N GLU A 108 -4.25 -14.13 7.86
CA GLU A 108 -5.54 -14.79 7.73
C GLU A 108 -5.75 -15.34 6.31
N LYS A 109 -6.63 -16.33 6.18
CA LYS A 109 -6.96 -16.96 4.89
C LYS A 109 -8.37 -16.60 4.42
N ASP A 110 -9.19 -16.06 5.31
CA ASP A 110 -10.59 -15.75 5.07
C ASP A 110 -10.88 -14.28 5.38
N TYR A 111 -11.26 -13.54 4.35
CA TYR A 111 -11.68 -12.15 4.39
C TYR A 111 -13.13 -11.98 3.92
N THR A 112 -13.92 -13.06 3.89
CA THR A 112 -15.30 -13.05 3.38
C THR A 112 -16.20 -12.08 4.13
N ALA A 113 -15.99 -11.91 5.45
CA ALA A 113 -16.73 -10.92 6.24
C ALA A 113 -16.41 -9.48 5.82
N LEU A 114 -15.14 -9.17 5.53
CA LEU A 114 -14.71 -7.87 5.03
C LEU A 114 -15.30 -7.60 3.64
N VAL A 115 -15.22 -8.58 2.74
CA VAL A 115 -15.78 -8.49 1.39
C VAL A 115 -17.32 -8.30 1.45
N SER A 116 -18.00 -8.97 2.39
CA SER A 116 -19.44 -8.78 2.60
C SER A 116 -19.79 -7.35 3.03
N LYS A 117 -18.96 -6.71 3.88
CA LYS A 117 -19.14 -5.28 4.22
C LYS A 117 -18.96 -4.40 3.00
N MET A 118 -17.94 -4.65 2.16
CA MET A 118 -17.75 -3.92 0.91
C MET A 118 -18.94 -4.04 -0.02
N LYS A 119 -19.49 -5.25 -0.15
CA LYS A 119 -20.70 -5.50 -0.95
C LYS A 119 -21.90 -4.72 -0.43
N GLN A 120 -22.14 -4.74 0.89
CA GLN A 120 -23.25 -4.01 1.53
C GLN A 120 -23.11 -2.48 1.36
N ALA A 121 -21.89 -1.97 1.35
CA ALA A 121 -21.57 -0.56 1.15
C ALA A 121 -21.52 -0.14 -0.33
N ASP A 122 -21.83 -1.06 -1.25
CA ASP A 122 -21.80 -0.83 -2.70
C ASP A 122 -20.47 -0.20 -3.15
N ILE A 123 -19.35 -0.79 -2.71
CA ILE A 123 -18.00 -0.27 -3.00
C ILE A 123 -17.68 -0.44 -4.47
N GLY A 124 -17.30 0.65 -5.12
CA GLY A 124 -16.88 0.68 -6.53
C GLY A 124 -15.36 0.75 -6.72
N LEU A 125 -14.62 1.20 -5.69
CA LEU A 125 -13.15 1.11 -5.64
C LEU A 125 -12.71 0.75 -4.23
N VAL A 126 -11.75 -0.18 -4.09
CA VAL A 126 -11.10 -0.50 -2.83
C VAL A 126 -9.60 -0.21 -2.93
N TYR A 127 -9.10 0.65 -2.03
CA TYR A 127 -7.68 0.85 -1.82
C TYR A 127 -7.19 -0.06 -0.71
N ILE A 128 -6.12 -0.82 -0.96
CA ILE A 128 -5.57 -1.80 -0.01
C ILE A 128 -4.15 -1.38 0.36
N GLY A 129 -3.97 -0.86 1.57
CA GLY A 129 -2.67 -0.66 2.19
C GLY A 129 -2.20 -1.97 2.82
N GLY A 130 -1.25 -2.65 2.17
CA GLY A 130 -0.76 -3.95 2.61
C GLY A 130 0.07 -4.67 1.54
N TYR A 131 0.31 -5.95 1.78
CA TYR A 131 1.16 -6.76 0.91
C TYR A 131 0.36 -7.66 -0.04
N HIS A 132 1.06 -8.21 -1.02
CA HIS A 132 0.49 -8.97 -2.14
C HIS A 132 -0.32 -10.19 -1.72
N THR A 133 0.06 -10.88 -0.65
CA THR A 133 -0.60 -12.12 -0.24
C THR A 133 -2.06 -11.88 0.15
N GLU A 134 -2.29 -10.95 1.08
CA GLU A 134 -3.64 -10.64 1.59
C GLU A 134 -4.44 -9.87 0.53
N ALA A 135 -3.81 -8.91 -0.17
CA ALA A 135 -4.45 -8.19 -1.25
C ALA A 135 -4.96 -9.15 -2.34
N GLY A 136 -4.15 -10.16 -2.68
CA GLY A 136 -4.54 -11.20 -3.64
C GLY A 136 -5.68 -12.10 -3.17
N LEU A 137 -5.69 -12.48 -1.88
CA LEU A 137 -6.78 -13.25 -1.29
C LEU A 137 -8.09 -12.44 -1.25
N ILE A 138 -8.02 -11.17 -0.89
CA ILE A 138 -9.17 -10.25 -0.89
C ILE A 138 -9.73 -10.13 -2.31
N ALA A 139 -8.86 -9.94 -3.32
CA ALA A 139 -9.26 -9.86 -4.73
C ALA A 139 -10.05 -11.11 -5.18
N ARG A 140 -9.54 -12.30 -4.86
CA ARG A 140 -10.23 -13.56 -5.17
C ARG A 140 -11.60 -13.66 -4.50
N GLN A 141 -11.65 -13.36 -3.20
CA GLN A 141 -12.91 -13.45 -2.44
C GLN A 141 -13.92 -12.37 -2.89
N MET A 142 -13.46 -11.21 -3.34
CA MET A 142 -14.30 -10.21 -4.02
C MET A 142 -14.96 -10.81 -5.27
N LYS A 143 -14.17 -11.45 -6.14
CA LYS A 143 -14.68 -12.11 -7.35
C LYS A 143 -15.66 -13.22 -7.00
N GLU A 144 -15.35 -14.06 -6.02
CA GLU A 144 -16.20 -15.16 -5.55
C GLU A 144 -17.56 -14.67 -5.01
N GLN A 145 -17.59 -13.51 -4.35
CA GLN A 145 -18.83 -12.91 -3.82
C GLN A 145 -19.53 -11.96 -4.83
N GLY A 146 -18.99 -11.80 -6.03
CA GLY A 146 -19.54 -10.91 -7.06
C GLY A 146 -19.41 -9.43 -6.70
N VAL A 147 -18.34 -9.03 -6.03
CA VAL A 147 -17.95 -7.63 -5.82
C VAL A 147 -17.06 -7.21 -6.96
N SER A 148 -17.52 -6.28 -7.79
CA SER A 148 -16.82 -5.80 -8.99
C SER A 148 -16.09 -4.49 -8.79
N ALA A 149 -15.72 -4.16 -7.55
CA ALA A 149 -14.93 -2.94 -7.27
C ALA A 149 -13.53 -3.03 -7.89
N VAL A 150 -13.05 -1.90 -8.39
CA VAL A 150 -11.66 -1.77 -8.84
C VAL A 150 -10.73 -1.85 -7.63
N ILE A 151 -9.68 -2.64 -7.74
CA ILE A 151 -8.65 -2.74 -6.71
C ILE A 151 -7.55 -1.73 -7.01
N MET A 152 -7.11 -0.99 -6.00
CA MET A 152 -5.94 -0.14 -6.07
C MET A 152 -5.04 -0.35 -4.85
N SER A 153 -3.74 -0.32 -5.01
CA SER A 153 -2.76 -0.47 -3.93
C SER A 153 -1.44 0.24 -4.25
N GLY A 154 -0.47 0.11 -3.36
CA GLY A 154 0.87 0.63 -3.51
C GLY A 154 1.84 -0.32 -4.20
N ASP A 155 3.12 -0.02 -4.05
CA ASP A 155 4.25 -0.70 -4.70
C ASP A 155 4.43 -2.17 -4.26
N ALA A 156 3.98 -2.55 -3.07
CA ALA A 156 4.17 -3.91 -2.54
C ALA A 156 3.38 -5.01 -3.28
N ILE A 157 2.41 -4.64 -4.14
CA ILE A 157 1.70 -5.61 -4.97
C ILE A 157 2.26 -5.71 -6.40
N VAL A 158 3.29 -4.95 -6.74
CA VAL A 158 3.96 -4.99 -8.05
C VAL A 158 4.93 -6.17 -8.07
N THR A 159 4.40 -7.38 -8.08
CA THR A 159 5.16 -8.65 -8.00
C THR A 159 4.39 -9.76 -8.73
N ASP A 160 5.13 -10.73 -9.26
CA ASP A 160 4.55 -11.90 -9.94
C ASP A 160 3.70 -12.75 -8.97
N GLU A 161 4.02 -12.74 -7.68
CA GLU A 161 3.25 -13.45 -6.65
C GLU A 161 1.82 -12.92 -6.52
N TYR A 162 1.60 -11.61 -6.66
CA TYR A 162 0.26 -11.05 -6.67
C TYR A 162 -0.59 -11.66 -7.79
N TRP A 163 -0.05 -11.71 -9.00
CA TRP A 163 -0.74 -12.28 -10.16
C TRP A 163 -0.93 -13.78 -10.04
N ALA A 164 0.05 -14.50 -9.47
CA ALA A 164 -0.09 -15.92 -9.21
C ALA A 164 -1.21 -16.25 -8.20
N ILE A 165 -1.46 -15.36 -7.22
CA ILE A 165 -2.54 -15.53 -6.24
C ILE A 165 -3.88 -15.15 -6.84
N THR A 166 -3.95 -14.01 -7.54
CA THR A 166 -5.23 -13.47 -8.03
C THR A 166 -5.74 -14.17 -9.28
N GLY A 167 -4.86 -14.62 -10.18
CA GLY A 167 -5.27 -15.00 -11.53
C GLY A 167 -6.14 -13.89 -12.15
N ASP A 168 -7.21 -14.28 -12.81
CA ASP A 168 -8.16 -13.35 -13.45
C ASP A 168 -8.87 -12.39 -12.46
N ALA A 169 -8.82 -12.65 -11.15
CA ALA A 169 -9.41 -11.74 -10.16
C ALA A 169 -8.57 -10.46 -9.97
N GLY A 170 -7.31 -10.47 -10.40
CA GLY A 170 -6.42 -9.32 -10.37
C GLY A 170 -6.52 -8.41 -11.59
N GLU A 171 -7.26 -8.80 -12.62
CA GLU A 171 -7.35 -8.02 -13.84
C GLU A 171 -7.96 -6.64 -13.57
N GLY A 172 -7.32 -5.58 -14.11
CA GLY A 172 -7.73 -4.20 -13.87
C GLY A 172 -7.25 -3.61 -12.54
N THR A 173 -6.42 -4.32 -11.75
CA THR A 173 -5.82 -3.74 -10.55
C THR A 173 -4.92 -2.55 -10.89
N LEU A 174 -5.11 -1.45 -10.17
CA LEU A 174 -4.28 -0.25 -10.24
C LEU A 174 -3.22 -0.28 -9.14
N MET A 175 -2.05 0.26 -9.41
CA MET A 175 -0.97 0.32 -8.43
C MET A 175 -0.08 1.55 -8.62
N THR A 176 0.39 2.12 -7.52
CA THR A 176 1.44 3.14 -7.57
C THR A 176 2.80 2.46 -7.55
N PHE A 177 3.74 2.99 -8.31
CA PHE A 177 5.12 2.49 -8.36
C PHE A 177 6.09 3.61 -8.72
N SER A 178 7.35 3.43 -8.40
CA SER A 178 8.41 4.34 -8.83
C SER A 178 8.52 4.37 -10.35
N PRO A 179 8.87 5.52 -10.96
CA PRO A 179 9.14 5.58 -12.39
C PRO A 179 10.16 4.53 -12.83
N ASP A 180 9.94 3.93 -13.99
CA ASP A 180 10.87 2.94 -14.55
C ASP A 180 12.25 3.57 -14.81
N PRO A 181 13.30 3.18 -14.09
CA PRO A 181 14.62 3.79 -14.24
C PRO A 181 15.21 3.59 -15.66
N ARG A 182 14.77 2.57 -16.39
CA ARG A 182 15.18 2.33 -17.78
C ARG A 182 14.66 3.40 -18.75
N LYS A 183 13.63 4.15 -18.34
CA LYS A 183 13.06 5.27 -19.11
C LYS A 183 13.69 6.61 -18.75
N ASN A 184 14.62 6.64 -17.80
CA ASN A 184 15.33 7.87 -17.44
C ASN A 184 16.36 8.20 -18.52
N PRO A 185 16.28 9.36 -19.21
CA PRO A 185 17.19 9.71 -20.30
C PRO A 185 18.65 9.89 -19.87
N VAL A 186 18.93 9.94 -18.57
CA VAL A 186 20.32 10.02 -18.02
C VAL A 186 20.79 8.71 -17.39
N ALA A 187 20.03 7.62 -17.54
CA ALA A 187 20.38 6.28 -17.04
C ALA A 187 21.15 5.47 -18.10
N GLU A 188 22.21 6.05 -18.69
CA GLU A 188 23.17 5.35 -19.55
C GLU A 188 24.38 4.83 -18.77
#